data_3ed640a4b2b0e629fe7266edd6f6d639
#
_entry.id   3ed640a4b2b0e629fe7266edd6f6d639
#
_cell.length_a   1.000
_cell.length_b   1.000
_cell.length_c   1.000
_cell.angle_alpha   90.00
_cell.angle_beta   90.00
_cell.angle_gamma   90.00
#
_symmetry.space_group_name_H-M   'P 1'
#
loop_
_entity.id
_entity.type
_entity.pdbx_description
1 polymer ?
#
loop_
_entity_poly.entity_id
_entity_poly.type
_entity_poly.pdbx_seq_one_letter_code
_entity_poly.pdbx_strand_id
1 'polypeptide(L)'
;MIKKKLKIQFKDSRGSISDIFYKKNINHVAIIKSKAGVKRGDHFHKKTTQWMLITKGSLEYWFKTKGSKHKPKKVILKEGDIVETPPNEMHALKIIKRNEFIVFTVGKRGGKDYESDTYRFSPSLINSNQSNENYQIKK
;
A
#
# COMPACT_ATOMS: atom_id res chain seq x y z
N MET A 1 -1.44 5.61 -7.65
CA MET A 1 -0.53 4.52 -7.28
C MET A 1 0.66 4.52 -8.22
N ILE A 2 1.86 4.48 -7.66
CA ILE A 2 3.09 4.40 -8.44
C ILE A 2 3.85 3.16 -7.99
N LYS A 3 4.04 2.20 -8.91
CA LYS A 3 4.77 0.96 -8.64
C LYS A 3 6.16 1.04 -9.28
N LYS A 4 7.18 0.68 -8.52
CA LYS A 4 8.57 0.59 -9.00
C LYS A 4 9.21 -0.68 -8.49
N LYS A 5 10.20 -1.18 -9.23
CA LYS A 5 11.10 -2.21 -8.74
C LYS A 5 12.21 -1.53 -7.93
N LEU A 6 12.59 -2.10 -6.81
CA LEU A 6 13.68 -1.57 -6.00
C LEU A 6 14.98 -1.58 -6.83
N LYS A 7 15.60 -0.42 -6.97
CA LYS A 7 16.76 -0.25 -7.84
C LYS A 7 18.05 -0.60 -7.09
N ILE A 8 18.93 -1.35 -7.74
CA ILE A 8 20.26 -1.63 -7.21
C ILE A 8 21.15 -0.41 -7.46
N GLN A 9 21.67 0.19 -6.39
CA GLN A 9 22.57 1.34 -6.45
C GLN A 9 24.02 0.91 -6.62
N PHE A 10 24.40 -0.19 -5.97
CA PHE A 10 25.77 -0.67 -5.97
C PHE A 10 25.77 -2.21 -5.92
N LYS A 11 26.64 -2.83 -6.71
CA LYS A 11 26.78 -4.28 -6.77
C LYS A 11 28.24 -4.68 -6.93
N ASP A 12 28.67 -5.66 -6.14
CA ASP A 12 30.00 -6.27 -6.27
C ASP A 12 29.93 -7.77 -5.94
N SER A 13 31.09 -8.43 -5.77
CA SER A 13 31.15 -9.87 -5.48
C SER A 13 30.48 -10.27 -4.15
N ARG A 14 30.29 -9.32 -3.24
CA ARG A 14 29.67 -9.58 -1.93
C ARG A 14 28.13 -9.49 -1.99
N GLY A 15 27.55 -8.86 -3.01
CA GLY A 15 26.11 -8.65 -3.12
C GLY A 15 25.76 -7.26 -3.63
N SER A 16 24.65 -6.72 -3.16
CA SER A 16 24.13 -5.45 -3.67
C SER A 16 23.61 -4.54 -2.54
N ILE A 17 23.59 -3.24 -2.84
CA ILE A 17 23.00 -2.24 -1.98
C ILE A 17 21.91 -1.51 -2.80
N SER A 18 20.72 -1.42 -2.23
CA SER A 18 19.61 -0.69 -2.83
C SER A 18 19.11 0.35 -1.83
N ASP A 19 19.08 1.61 -2.25
CA ASP A 19 18.48 2.65 -1.42
C ASP A 19 16.96 2.55 -1.53
N ILE A 20 16.29 2.51 -0.40
CA ILE A 20 14.82 2.60 -0.37
C ILE A 20 14.42 4.05 -0.50
N PHE A 21 15.02 4.92 0.32
CA PHE A 21 14.85 6.37 0.26
C PHE A 21 16.18 7.07 0.48
N TYR A 22 16.30 8.26 -0.10
CA TYR A 22 17.44 9.14 0.10
C TYR A 22 16.93 10.56 0.32
N LYS A 23 17.36 11.20 1.42
CA LYS A 23 16.98 12.57 1.80
C LYS A 23 15.46 12.78 1.84
N LYS A 24 14.72 11.81 2.38
CA LYS A 24 13.28 11.87 2.51
C LYS A 24 12.87 11.82 3.98
N ASN A 25 12.02 12.74 4.40
CA ASN A 25 11.51 12.75 5.76
C ASN A 25 10.40 11.71 5.90
N ILE A 26 10.72 10.61 6.57
CA ILE A 26 9.76 9.56 6.91
C ILE A 26 9.51 9.65 8.40
N ASN A 27 8.27 9.75 8.82
CA ASN A 27 7.94 9.87 10.25
C ASN A 27 7.41 8.58 10.88
N HIS A 28 7.17 7.54 10.10
CA HIS A 28 6.74 6.24 10.64
C HIS A 28 7.17 5.12 9.72
N VAL A 29 7.70 4.05 10.31
CA VAL A 29 8.08 2.81 9.59
C VAL A 29 7.52 1.63 10.38
N ALA A 30 6.86 0.72 9.70
CA ALA A 30 6.32 -0.49 10.31
C ALA A 30 6.54 -1.70 9.40
N ILE A 31 6.61 -2.86 10.03
CA ILE A 31 6.64 -4.13 9.31
C ILE A 31 5.29 -4.81 9.48
N ILE A 32 4.72 -5.30 8.38
CA ILE A 32 3.42 -5.97 8.41
C ILE A 32 3.61 -7.37 7.85
N LYS A 33 3.20 -8.36 8.65
CA LYS A 33 3.24 -9.77 8.30
C LYS A 33 1.83 -10.28 8.14
N SER A 34 1.56 -11.04 7.09
CA SER A 34 0.20 -11.49 6.80
C SER A 34 0.20 -12.92 6.30
N LYS A 35 -0.80 -13.69 6.74
CA LYS A 35 -1.04 -15.05 6.27
C LYS A 35 -1.67 -15.03 4.89
N ALA A 36 -1.47 -16.10 4.12
CA ALA A 36 -2.11 -16.26 2.83
C ALA A 36 -3.64 -16.21 2.97
N GLY A 37 -4.31 -15.57 2.02
CA GLY A 37 -5.76 -15.49 1.94
C GLY A 37 -6.42 -14.38 2.73
N VAL A 38 -5.70 -13.71 3.64
CA VAL A 38 -6.30 -12.61 4.41
C VAL A 38 -6.40 -11.33 3.57
N LYS A 39 -7.30 -10.47 3.99
CA LYS A 39 -7.54 -9.17 3.37
C LYS A 39 -7.16 -8.07 4.34
N ARG A 40 -6.64 -6.96 3.80
CA ARG A 40 -6.33 -5.75 4.57
C ARG A 40 -6.79 -4.54 3.79
N GLY A 41 -6.92 -3.41 4.48
CA GLY A 41 -7.25 -2.14 3.84
C GLY A 41 -8.74 -1.90 3.76
N ASP A 42 -9.24 -1.66 2.55
CA ASP A 42 -10.56 -1.08 2.30
C ASP A 42 -10.69 0.26 3.01
N HIS A 43 -9.63 1.07 2.85
CA HIS A 43 -9.57 2.40 3.44
C HIS A 43 -8.77 3.35 2.55
N PHE A 44 -8.76 4.62 2.92
CA PHE A 44 -7.90 5.64 2.33
C PHE A 44 -7.49 6.64 3.40
N HIS A 45 -6.49 7.44 3.06
CA HIS A 45 -5.99 8.51 3.92
C HIS A 45 -6.15 9.83 3.17
N LYS A 46 -6.53 10.89 3.85
CA LYS A 46 -6.75 12.21 3.22
C LYS A 46 -5.46 13.02 3.09
N LYS A 47 -4.56 12.87 4.05
CA LYS A 47 -3.34 13.69 4.14
C LYS A 47 -2.05 12.88 4.19
N THR A 48 -2.14 11.57 4.27
CA THR A 48 -1.01 10.68 4.48
C THR A 48 -0.59 10.04 3.17
N THR A 49 0.71 10.02 2.91
CA THR A 49 1.32 9.25 1.83
C THR A 49 2.05 8.06 2.42
N GLN A 50 1.87 6.89 1.81
CA GLN A 50 2.51 5.65 2.25
C GLN A 50 3.28 5.01 1.11
N TRP A 51 4.38 4.34 1.46
CA TRP A 51 5.11 3.45 0.56
C TRP A 51 5.14 2.06 1.17
N MET A 52 4.99 1.05 0.33
CA MET A 52 5.01 -0.34 0.72
C MET A 52 6.10 -1.06 -0.04
N LEU A 53 7.08 -1.62 0.68
CA LEU A 53 8.14 -2.44 0.09
C LEU A 53 7.87 -3.90 0.42
N ILE A 54 7.63 -4.71 -0.59
CA ILE A 54 7.40 -6.14 -0.40
C ILE A 54 8.74 -6.84 -0.21
N THR A 55 8.93 -7.44 0.96
CA THR A 55 10.16 -8.15 1.31
C THR A 55 10.04 -9.67 1.16
N LYS A 56 8.81 -10.21 1.23
CA LYS A 56 8.53 -11.65 1.05
C LYS A 56 7.13 -11.84 0.50
N GLY A 57 6.93 -12.88 -0.31
CA GLY A 57 5.60 -13.29 -0.77
C GLY A 57 5.00 -12.38 -1.82
N SER A 58 3.68 -12.42 -1.92
CA SER A 58 2.96 -11.67 -2.95
C SER A 58 1.56 -11.31 -2.50
N LEU A 59 1.00 -10.26 -3.10
CA LEU A 59 -0.35 -9.81 -2.82
C LEU A 59 -0.97 -9.14 -4.04
N GLU A 60 -2.29 -9.07 -4.05
CA GLU A 60 -3.05 -8.21 -4.95
C GLU A 60 -3.24 -6.86 -4.28
N TYR A 61 -2.87 -5.82 -4.98
CA TYR A 61 -3.11 -4.43 -4.57
C TYR A 61 -4.22 -3.87 -5.45
N TRP A 62 -5.36 -3.61 -4.81
CA TRP A 62 -6.53 -3.03 -5.45
C TRP A 62 -6.61 -1.55 -5.12
N PHE A 63 -6.85 -0.72 -6.12
CA PHE A 63 -6.83 0.72 -5.91
C PHE A 63 -7.80 1.45 -6.82
N LYS A 64 -8.23 2.63 -6.33
CA LYS A 64 -9.13 3.53 -7.04
C LYS A 64 -9.01 4.90 -6.41
N THR A 65 -8.87 5.94 -7.21
CA THR A 65 -8.89 7.30 -6.67
C THR A 65 -10.30 7.64 -6.20
N LYS A 66 -10.41 8.17 -4.98
CA LYS A 66 -11.70 8.62 -4.44
C LYS A 66 -12.33 9.64 -5.38
N GLY A 67 -13.62 9.48 -5.68
CA GLY A 67 -14.33 10.35 -6.59
C GLY A 67 -14.17 10.04 -8.06
N SER A 68 -13.27 9.13 -8.43
CA SER A 68 -13.11 8.68 -9.81
C SER A 68 -14.29 7.81 -10.24
N LYS A 69 -14.67 7.92 -11.51
CA LYS A 69 -15.71 7.07 -12.11
C LYS A 69 -15.16 5.76 -12.69
N HIS A 70 -13.86 5.54 -12.58
CA HIS A 70 -13.24 4.32 -13.09
C HIS A 70 -13.49 3.15 -12.14
N LYS A 71 -13.50 1.94 -12.70
CA LYS A 71 -13.53 0.70 -11.92
C LYS A 71 -12.24 0.57 -11.11
N PRO A 72 -12.28 -0.11 -9.97
CA PRO A 72 -11.04 -0.45 -9.26
C PRO A 72 -10.08 -1.22 -10.16
N LYS A 73 -8.80 -0.92 -10.03
CA LYS A 73 -7.72 -1.60 -10.75
C LYS A 73 -6.96 -2.49 -9.78
N LYS A 74 -6.31 -3.49 -10.32
CA LYS A 74 -5.52 -4.45 -9.55
C LYS A 74 -4.12 -4.55 -10.13
N VAL A 75 -3.14 -4.65 -9.26
CA VAL A 75 -1.76 -4.99 -9.62
C VAL A 75 -1.25 -6.04 -8.64
N ILE A 76 -0.44 -6.98 -9.13
CA ILE A 76 0.22 -7.97 -8.30
C ILE A 76 1.56 -7.40 -7.84
N LEU A 77 1.78 -7.41 -6.53
CA LEU A 77 3.03 -7.00 -5.92
C LEU A 77 3.76 -8.23 -5.39
N LYS A 78 5.06 -8.25 -5.59
CA LYS A 78 5.92 -9.35 -5.17
C LYS A 78 7.23 -8.82 -4.62
N GLU A 79 8.07 -9.70 -4.09
CA GLU A 79 9.35 -9.34 -3.48
C GLU A 79 10.16 -8.37 -4.36
N GLY A 80 10.61 -7.28 -3.76
CA GLY A 80 11.36 -6.23 -4.42
C GLY A 80 10.53 -5.11 -5.03
N ASP A 81 9.20 -5.25 -5.07
CA ASP A 81 8.33 -4.16 -5.53
C ASP A 81 8.13 -3.15 -4.42
N ILE A 82 8.12 -1.87 -4.80
CA ILE A 82 7.72 -0.78 -3.92
C ILE A 82 6.59 0.00 -4.59
N VAL A 83 5.56 0.32 -3.82
CA VAL A 83 4.40 1.05 -4.31
C VAL A 83 4.16 2.28 -3.46
N GLU A 84 3.88 3.39 -4.11
CA GLU A 84 3.46 4.63 -3.45
C GLU A 84 1.94 4.75 -3.48
N THR A 85 1.36 4.98 -2.32
CA THR A 85 -0.08 5.23 -2.14
C THR A 85 -0.27 6.68 -1.75
N PRO A 86 -0.72 7.55 -2.68
CA PRO A 86 -0.93 8.96 -2.37
C PRO A 86 -2.20 9.19 -1.55
N PRO A 87 -2.39 10.38 -0.98
CA PRO A 87 -3.65 10.73 -0.34
C PRO A 87 -4.85 10.51 -1.27
N ASN A 88 -5.97 10.14 -0.69
CA ASN A 88 -7.25 9.89 -1.37
C ASN A 88 -7.27 8.70 -2.34
N GLU A 89 -6.26 7.86 -2.32
CA GLU A 89 -6.31 6.59 -3.03
C GLU A 89 -6.95 5.54 -2.13
N MET A 90 -8.14 5.09 -2.53
CA MET A 90 -8.82 3.95 -1.91
C MET A 90 -8.01 2.70 -2.26
N HIS A 91 -7.71 1.89 -1.26
CA HIS A 91 -6.88 0.70 -1.50
C HIS A 91 -7.28 -0.48 -0.61
N ALA A 92 -7.03 -1.66 -1.13
CA ALA A 92 -7.26 -2.92 -0.43
C ALA A 92 -6.24 -3.95 -0.90
N LEU A 93 -5.86 -4.83 0.00
CA LEU A 93 -4.87 -5.86 -0.24
C LEU A 93 -5.51 -7.23 -0.08
N LYS A 94 -5.24 -8.13 -1.01
CA LYS A 94 -5.52 -9.55 -0.84
C LYS A 94 -4.21 -10.32 -0.87
N ILE A 95 -3.90 -11.01 0.21
CA ILE A 95 -2.63 -11.72 0.35
C ILE A 95 -2.71 -13.02 -0.41
N ILE A 96 -1.82 -13.19 -1.41
CA ILE A 96 -1.76 -14.40 -2.22
C ILE A 96 -0.90 -15.45 -1.53
N LYS A 97 0.35 -15.11 -1.25
CA LYS A 97 1.27 -15.95 -0.50
C LYS A 97 1.60 -15.25 0.81
N ARG A 98 1.78 -16.03 1.87
CA ARG A 98 2.25 -15.49 3.15
C ARG A 98 3.34 -14.47 2.89
N ASN A 99 3.16 -13.25 3.40
CA ASN A 99 4.05 -12.18 3.03
C ASN A 99 4.47 -11.29 4.19
N GLU A 100 5.44 -10.48 3.87
CA GLU A 100 5.95 -9.43 4.73
C GLU A 100 6.19 -8.21 3.88
N PHE A 101 5.81 -7.06 4.37
CA PHE A 101 6.16 -5.80 3.73
C PHE A 101 6.43 -4.72 4.76
N ILE A 102 7.25 -3.76 4.38
CA ILE A 102 7.58 -2.62 5.22
C ILE A 102 6.78 -1.43 4.70
N VAL A 103 6.12 -0.72 5.61
CA VAL A 103 5.38 0.50 5.31
C VAL A 103 6.17 1.69 5.81
N PHE A 104 6.37 2.66 4.93
CA PHE A 104 6.98 3.96 5.23
C PHE A 104 5.91 5.01 5.08
N THR A 105 5.82 5.95 6.01
CA THR A 105 4.71 6.90 6.02
C THR A 105 5.18 8.33 6.27
N VAL A 106 4.62 9.24 5.51
CA VAL A 106 4.63 10.68 5.80
C VAL A 106 3.20 11.07 6.13
N GLY A 107 2.94 11.46 7.38
CA GLY A 107 1.60 11.76 7.86
C GLY A 107 1.34 11.18 9.24
N LYS A 108 0.08 11.18 9.64
CA LYS A 108 -0.34 10.66 10.95
C LYS A 108 -0.55 9.14 10.88
N ARG A 109 0.47 8.42 11.31
CA ARG A 109 0.46 6.96 11.36
C ARG A 109 1.38 6.49 12.47
N GLY A 110 1.03 5.36 13.09
CA GLY A 110 1.84 4.75 14.14
C GLY A 110 1.45 5.19 15.54
N GLY A 111 1.86 4.42 16.55
CA GLY A 111 1.51 4.69 17.94
C GLY A 111 0.01 4.87 18.11
N LYS A 112 -0.40 5.99 18.69
CA LYS A 112 -1.82 6.33 18.87
C LYS A 112 -2.49 6.94 17.64
N ASP A 113 -1.74 7.18 16.55
CA ASP A 113 -2.24 7.88 15.37
C ASP A 113 -2.71 6.96 14.24
N TYR A 114 -2.75 5.63 14.45
CA TYR A 114 -3.12 4.69 13.39
C TYR A 114 -4.48 4.99 12.74
N GLU A 115 -5.43 5.50 13.51
CA GLU A 115 -6.77 5.81 13.00
C GLU A 115 -6.99 7.29 12.72
N SER A 116 -6.02 8.16 13.01
CA SER A 116 -6.20 9.63 12.95
C SER A 116 -6.53 10.13 11.54
N ASP A 117 -6.01 9.47 10.50
CA ASP A 117 -6.26 9.82 9.10
C ASP A 117 -6.63 8.56 8.31
N THR A 118 -7.48 7.72 8.89
CA THR A 118 -7.92 6.50 8.25
C THR A 118 -9.43 6.50 8.08
N TYR A 119 -9.88 6.38 6.84
CA TYR A 119 -11.30 6.41 6.46
C TYR A 119 -11.62 5.09 5.77
N ARG A 120 -12.51 4.30 6.39
CA ARG A 120 -12.94 3.01 5.86
C ARG A 120 -14.13 3.17 4.95
N PHE A 121 -14.30 2.26 4.04
CA PHE A 121 -15.42 2.26 3.12
C PHE A 121 -15.93 0.84 2.89
N SER A 122 -17.15 0.75 2.39
CA SER A 122 -17.78 -0.48 1.95
C SER A 122 -18.64 -0.20 0.71
N PRO A 123 -18.83 -1.15 -0.20
CA PRO A 123 -18.27 -2.50 -0.21
C PRO A 123 -16.75 -2.51 -0.46
N SER A 124 -16.15 -3.70 -0.40
CA SER A 124 -14.71 -3.86 -0.65
C SER A 124 -14.34 -3.53 -2.09
N LEU A 125 -13.11 -3.04 -2.30
CA LEU A 125 -12.54 -2.90 -3.65
C LEU A 125 -12.21 -4.25 -4.26
N ILE A 126 -11.95 -5.26 -3.42
CA ILE A 126 -11.48 -6.57 -3.88
C ILE A 126 -12.59 -7.24 -4.71
N ASN A 127 -12.25 -7.62 -5.95
CA ASN A 127 -13.18 -8.21 -6.93
C ASN A 127 -14.36 -7.32 -7.29
N SER A 128 -14.23 -6.01 -7.09
CA SER A 128 -15.30 -5.05 -7.42
C SER A 128 -15.29 -4.73 -8.90
N ASN A 129 -16.50 -4.65 -9.49
CA ASN A 129 -16.73 -4.20 -10.87
C ASN A 129 -17.44 -2.84 -10.92
N GLN A 130 -17.62 -2.19 -9.77
CA GLN A 130 -18.33 -0.91 -9.72
C GLN A 130 -17.51 0.18 -10.36
N SER A 131 -18.13 0.88 -11.33
CA SER A 131 -17.55 2.06 -11.98
C SER A 131 -18.03 3.37 -11.38
N ASN A 132 -19.02 3.34 -10.49
CA ASN A 132 -19.56 4.52 -9.83
C ASN A 132 -19.35 4.49 -8.33
N GLU A 133 -19.60 5.61 -7.67
CA GLU A 133 -19.28 5.84 -6.27
C GLU A 133 -20.42 5.42 -5.33
N ASN A 134 -20.72 4.13 -5.25
CA ASN A 134 -21.67 3.62 -4.27
C ASN A 134 -21.01 3.16 -2.98
N TYR A 135 -19.84 3.73 -2.67
CA TYR A 135 -19.09 3.39 -1.45
C TYR A 135 -19.58 4.25 -0.29
N GLN A 136 -19.85 3.60 0.83
CA GLN A 136 -20.15 4.30 2.08
C GLN A 136 -18.87 4.43 2.89
N ILE A 137 -18.59 5.66 3.34
CA ILE A 137 -17.33 6.00 4.00
C ILE A 137 -17.61 6.23 5.48
N LYS A 138 -16.79 5.59 6.32
CA LYS A 138 -16.75 5.81 7.77
C LYS A 138 -15.36 6.27 8.18
N LYS A 139 -15.34 7.13 9.16
CA LYS A 139 -14.08 7.41 9.82
C LYS A 139 -13.86 6.47 11.00
#